data_32c6e7d06950a6a0d67b1ef7c82121ef
#
_entry.id   32c6e7d06950a6a0d67b1ef7c82121ef
#
_cell.length_a   1.000
_cell.length_b   1.000
_cell.length_c   1.000
_cell.angle_alpha   90.00
_cell.angle_beta   90.00
_cell.angle_gamma   90.00
#
_symmetry.space_group_name_H-M   'P 1'
#
loop_
_entity.id
_entity.type
_entity.pdbx_description
1 polymer ?
#
loop_
_entity_poly.entity_id
_entity_poly.type
_entity_poly.pdbx_seq_one_letter_code
_entity_poly.pdbx_strand_id
1 'polypeptide(L)'
;MNNRFKFYEYNILKFLDKDSKILIVGAGKDDFDLFDKNNFSNFVCSNYLGIGFNGKTFKKIDINNINEPDQSYDYVVAHACIHHCSKPHSGILEMYRVSKKGILVIESKDSFLMDLMIKFKFAEKYELSAINTEDEFGDFGGVDNTKIPNYVYRWTEKEIRKLINSYDPKYNHIIKFNYKFEFENILRKVNNMHLKKILNLFLILFIKIFSFIFKKQSNLFSFFIDKEESQKFKHKWI
;
A
#
# COMPACT_ATOMS: atom_id res chain seq x y z
N MET A 1 -5.23 -9.74 14.43
CA MET A 1 -4.71 -8.80 13.40
C MET A 1 -3.61 -9.50 12.62
N ASN A 2 -3.72 -9.62 11.30
CA ASN A 2 -2.74 -10.30 10.48
C ASN A 2 -1.42 -9.51 10.39
N ASN A 3 -0.34 -10.15 9.90
CA ASN A 3 0.99 -9.54 9.85
C ASN A 3 1.06 -8.30 8.95
N ARG A 4 0.22 -8.23 7.90
CA ARG A 4 0.14 -7.09 6.99
C ARG A 4 -0.40 -5.85 7.69
N PHE A 5 -1.48 -6.00 8.47
CA PHE A 5 -2.04 -4.89 9.25
C PHE A 5 -1.12 -4.41 10.37
N LYS A 6 -0.34 -5.30 11.01
CA LYS A 6 0.72 -4.89 11.95
C LYS A 6 1.80 -4.05 11.28
N PHE A 7 2.15 -4.38 10.04
CA PHE A 7 3.11 -3.61 9.26
C PHE A 7 2.53 -2.26 8.84
N TYR A 8 1.25 -2.21 8.48
CA TYR A 8 0.54 -0.97 8.19
C TYR A 8 0.51 -0.07 9.43
N GLU A 9 0.05 -0.58 10.56
CA GLU A 9 0.02 0.13 11.86
C GLU A 9 1.38 0.71 12.23
N TYR A 10 2.44 -0.09 12.14
CA TYR A 10 3.80 0.37 12.38
C TYR A 10 4.17 1.58 11.50
N ASN A 11 3.80 1.57 10.22
CA ASN A 11 4.16 2.63 9.30
C ASN A 11 3.35 3.91 9.54
N ILE A 12 2.04 3.82 9.81
CA ILE A 12 1.25 5.01 10.13
C ILE A 12 1.73 5.69 11.42
N LEU A 13 2.02 4.90 12.45
CA LEU A 13 2.53 5.43 13.73
C LEU A 13 3.95 6.02 13.63
N LYS A 14 4.74 5.54 12.66
CA LYS A 14 6.11 6.01 12.43
C LYS A 14 6.19 7.31 11.65
N PHE A 15 5.28 7.51 10.70
CA PHE A 15 5.42 8.56 9.70
C PHE A 15 4.36 9.65 9.75
N LEU A 16 3.23 9.41 10.39
CA LEU A 16 2.11 10.33 10.37
C LEU A 16 1.87 10.96 11.75
N ASP A 17 1.57 12.25 11.76
CA ASP A 17 1.15 12.95 12.97
C ASP A 17 -0.35 12.74 13.16
N LYS A 18 -0.76 12.41 14.39
CA LYS A 18 -2.15 12.02 14.71
C LYS A 18 -3.18 13.12 14.52
N ASP A 19 -2.76 14.37 14.67
CA ASP A 19 -3.64 15.55 14.55
C ASP A 19 -3.66 16.15 13.14
N SER A 20 -2.87 15.57 12.23
CA SER A 20 -2.81 16.01 10.85
C SER A 20 -4.06 15.61 10.06
N LYS A 21 -4.41 16.41 9.06
CA LYS A 21 -5.50 16.10 8.14
C LYS A 21 -5.07 15.03 7.14
N ILE A 22 -5.65 13.84 7.23
CA ILE A 22 -5.25 12.65 6.47
C ILE A 22 -6.36 12.21 5.52
N LEU A 23 -6.01 11.96 4.26
CA LEU A 23 -6.87 11.26 3.31
C LEU A 23 -6.39 9.80 3.19
N ILE A 24 -7.30 8.83 3.36
CA ILE A 24 -7.04 7.42 3.14
C ILE A 24 -7.79 7.02 1.87
N VAL A 25 -7.05 6.68 0.80
CA VAL A 25 -7.63 6.30 -0.49
C VAL A 25 -7.77 4.78 -0.61
N GLY A 26 -8.82 4.32 -1.28
CA GLY A 26 -9.13 2.89 -1.41
C GLY A 26 -9.40 2.23 -0.05
N ALA A 27 -9.95 3.00 0.90
CA ALA A 27 -10.16 2.56 2.26
C ALA A 27 -11.33 1.56 2.38
N GLY A 28 -11.14 0.57 3.25
CA GLY A 28 -12.17 -0.32 3.75
C GLY A 28 -12.43 -0.11 5.26
N LYS A 29 -13.25 -1.02 5.82
CA LYS A 29 -13.54 -1.03 7.26
C LYS A 29 -12.28 -1.15 8.11
N ASP A 30 -11.37 -2.03 7.71
CA ASP A 30 -10.14 -2.30 8.46
C ASP A 30 -9.21 -1.08 8.52
N ASP A 31 -9.18 -0.25 7.46
CA ASP A 31 -8.42 1.00 7.44
C ASP A 31 -9.01 2.00 8.43
N PHE A 32 -10.34 2.18 8.41
CA PHE A 32 -11.03 3.04 9.37
C PHE A 32 -10.75 2.60 10.81
N ASP A 33 -10.97 1.32 11.12
CA ASP A 33 -10.77 0.76 12.47
C ASP A 33 -9.32 0.94 12.94
N LEU A 34 -8.34 0.86 12.01
CA LEU A 34 -6.93 1.03 12.31
C LEU A 34 -6.60 2.47 12.74
N PHE A 35 -7.12 3.47 12.03
CA PHE A 35 -6.89 4.88 12.35
C PHE A 35 -7.64 5.30 13.62
N ASP A 36 -8.90 4.87 13.76
CA ASP A 36 -9.74 5.17 14.91
C ASP A 36 -9.12 4.63 16.21
N LYS A 37 -8.76 3.35 16.27
CA LYS A 37 -8.15 2.72 17.46
C LYS A 37 -6.80 3.33 17.86
N ASN A 38 -6.06 3.91 16.91
CA ASN A 38 -4.78 4.56 17.15
C ASN A 38 -4.92 6.06 17.47
N ASN A 39 -6.17 6.55 17.65
CA ASN A 39 -6.50 7.93 18.03
C ASN A 39 -5.99 8.97 17.01
N PHE A 40 -6.12 8.69 15.72
CA PHE A 40 -5.99 9.74 14.70
C PHE A 40 -7.27 10.59 14.74
N SER A 41 -7.13 11.91 14.91
CA SER A 41 -8.27 12.80 15.19
C SER A 41 -8.94 13.36 13.93
N ASN A 42 -8.22 13.43 12.81
CA ASN A 42 -8.67 14.12 11.59
C ASN A 42 -8.34 13.34 10.32
N PHE A 43 -9.09 12.28 10.06
CA PHE A 43 -8.92 11.48 8.84
C PHE A 43 -10.22 11.31 8.06
N VAL A 44 -10.09 11.19 6.75
CA VAL A 44 -11.17 10.95 5.80
C VAL A 44 -10.88 9.65 5.05
N CYS A 45 -11.76 8.67 5.18
CA CYS A 45 -11.73 7.48 4.35
C CYS A 45 -12.39 7.76 3.00
N SER A 46 -11.82 7.25 1.93
CA SER A 46 -12.38 7.32 0.60
C SER A 46 -12.21 6.02 -0.17
N ASN A 47 -13.17 5.72 -1.04
CA ASN A 47 -13.09 4.63 -1.99
C ASN A 47 -13.77 5.01 -3.31
N TYR A 48 -13.70 4.12 -4.29
CA TYR A 48 -14.21 4.37 -5.64
C TYR A 48 -15.73 4.61 -5.67
N LEU A 49 -16.50 3.90 -4.83
CA LEU A 49 -17.97 4.01 -4.75
C LEU A 49 -18.43 5.13 -3.81
N GLY A 50 -17.64 5.53 -2.83
CA GLY A 50 -18.04 6.44 -1.77
C GLY A 50 -18.91 5.78 -0.70
N ILE A 51 -18.85 4.44 -0.61
CA ILE A 51 -19.66 3.66 0.31
C ILE A 51 -18.83 3.29 1.53
N GLY A 52 -19.34 3.61 2.71
CA GLY A 52 -18.78 3.23 4.00
C GLY A 52 -19.52 2.03 4.60
N PHE A 53 -19.44 1.87 5.91
CA PHE A 53 -20.07 0.77 6.66
C PHE A 53 -20.71 1.29 7.95
N ASN A 54 -21.74 0.60 8.45
CA ASN A 54 -22.37 0.88 9.75
C ASN A 54 -22.69 2.39 9.97
N GLY A 55 -23.25 3.06 8.98
CA GLY A 55 -23.58 4.49 9.04
C GLY A 55 -22.40 5.45 8.89
N LYS A 56 -21.19 4.96 8.69
CA LYS A 56 -20.04 5.77 8.29
C LYS A 56 -20.11 6.08 6.81
N THR A 57 -19.85 7.31 6.43
CA THR A 57 -19.80 7.74 5.02
C THR A 57 -18.35 7.86 4.58
N PHE A 58 -18.04 7.26 3.43
CA PHE A 58 -16.74 7.43 2.79
C PHE A 58 -16.85 8.44 1.66
N LYS A 59 -15.76 9.14 1.38
CA LYS A 59 -15.72 10.05 0.25
C LYS A 59 -15.57 9.26 -1.05
N LYS A 60 -16.35 9.60 -2.08
CA LYS A 60 -16.17 9.02 -3.42
C LYS A 60 -14.97 9.65 -4.09
N ILE A 61 -13.92 8.87 -4.32
CA ILE A 61 -12.68 9.32 -4.97
C ILE A 61 -12.18 8.23 -5.92
N ASP A 62 -11.95 8.64 -7.17
CA ASP A 62 -11.11 7.89 -8.10
C ASP A 62 -9.65 8.33 -7.87
N ILE A 63 -8.79 7.40 -7.45
CA ILE A 63 -7.39 7.68 -7.18
C ILE A 63 -6.61 8.10 -8.44
N ASN A 64 -7.08 7.71 -9.64
CA ASN A 64 -6.47 8.13 -10.90
C ASN A 64 -6.69 9.63 -11.19
N ASN A 65 -7.68 10.26 -10.54
CA ASN A 65 -8.05 11.65 -10.70
C ASN A 65 -8.76 12.16 -9.43
N ILE A 66 -7.98 12.52 -8.42
CA ILE A 66 -8.49 13.00 -7.12
C ILE A 66 -9.05 14.40 -7.28
N ASN A 67 -10.39 14.53 -7.23
CA ASN A 67 -11.08 15.82 -7.34
C ASN A 67 -10.97 16.64 -6.02
N GLU A 68 -9.73 16.95 -5.65
CA GLU A 68 -9.36 17.77 -4.49
C GLU A 68 -8.29 18.77 -4.90
N PRO A 69 -8.26 19.96 -4.28
CA PRO A 69 -7.21 20.95 -4.53
C PRO A 69 -5.82 20.41 -4.18
N ASP A 70 -4.79 20.98 -4.79
CA ASP A 70 -3.40 20.72 -4.42
C ASP A 70 -3.18 20.98 -2.93
N GLN A 71 -2.41 20.12 -2.27
CA GLN A 71 -2.00 20.28 -0.88
C GLN A 71 -3.18 20.43 0.11
N SER A 72 -4.36 19.85 -0.21
CA SER A 72 -5.57 19.94 0.62
C SER A 72 -5.57 19.04 1.84
N TYR A 73 -4.64 18.07 1.90
CA TYR A 73 -4.41 17.17 3.04
C TYR A 73 -2.95 17.24 3.49
N ASP A 74 -2.70 17.06 4.79
CA ASP A 74 -1.32 16.96 5.27
C ASP A 74 -0.68 15.68 4.74
N TYR A 75 -1.35 14.54 4.88
CA TYR A 75 -0.89 13.26 4.37
C TYR A 75 -1.96 12.56 3.54
N VAL A 76 -1.51 11.78 2.56
CA VAL A 76 -2.38 10.85 1.82
C VAL A 76 -1.82 9.44 1.97
N VAL A 77 -2.70 8.50 2.30
CA VAL A 77 -2.34 7.11 2.60
C VAL A 77 -3.05 6.15 1.66
N ALA A 78 -2.32 5.15 1.16
CA ALA A 78 -2.86 4.03 0.41
C ALA A 78 -2.33 2.71 0.96
N HIS A 79 -3.22 1.74 1.16
CA HIS A 79 -2.86 0.40 1.59
C HIS A 79 -3.49 -0.63 0.66
N ALA A 80 -2.65 -1.31 -0.12
CA ALA A 80 -3.05 -2.41 -1.00
C ALA A 80 -4.22 -2.07 -1.96
N CYS A 81 -4.24 -0.87 -2.51
CA CYS A 81 -5.32 -0.44 -3.39
C CYS A 81 -4.82 0.14 -4.73
N ILE A 82 -3.56 0.59 -4.82
CA ILE A 82 -3.06 1.24 -6.04
C ILE A 82 -2.96 0.25 -7.20
N HIS A 83 -2.71 -1.03 -6.93
CA HIS A 83 -2.67 -2.07 -7.97
C HIS A 83 -4.04 -2.43 -8.55
N HIS A 84 -5.14 -1.92 -7.97
CA HIS A 84 -6.48 -1.99 -8.56
C HIS A 84 -6.75 -0.85 -9.56
N CYS A 85 -5.87 0.14 -9.67
CA CYS A 85 -6.03 1.25 -10.59
C CYS A 85 -5.52 0.87 -11.98
N SER A 86 -6.23 1.29 -13.02
CA SER A 86 -5.76 1.15 -14.42
C SER A 86 -4.51 1.99 -14.71
N LYS A 87 -4.28 3.05 -13.93
CA LYS A 87 -3.14 3.97 -14.07
C LYS A 87 -2.43 4.15 -12.72
N PRO A 88 -1.75 3.11 -12.18
CA PRO A 88 -1.20 3.15 -10.83
C PRO A 88 -0.17 4.28 -10.59
N HIS A 89 0.60 4.67 -11.62
CA HIS A 89 1.51 5.81 -11.56
C HIS A 89 0.76 7.14 -11.38
N SER A 90 -0.35 7.36 -12.13
CA SER A 90 -1.20 8.54 -11.94
C SER A 90 -1.75 8.60 -10.53
N GLY A 91 -2.18 7.46 -9.97
CA GLY A 91 -2.67 7.39 -8.59
C GLY A 91 -1.63 7.92 -7.58
N ILE A 92 -0.37 7.49 -7.69
CA ILE A 92 0.71 8.01 -6.83
C ILE A 92 0.93 9.51 -7.03
N LEU A 93 0.91 9.99 -8.28
CA LEU A 93 1.11 11.41 -8.57
C LEU A 93 -0.04 12.28 -8.06
N GLU A 94 -1.28 11.80 -8.15
CA GLU A 94 -2.45 12.48 -7.59
C GLU A 94 -2.38 12.55 -6.05
N MET A 95 -2.02 11.43 -5.40
CA MET A 95 -1.77 11.43 -3.96
C MET A 95 -0.68 12.44 -3.59
N TYR A 96 0.42 12.48 -4.36
CA TYR A 96 1.49 13.44 -4.14
C TYR A 96 1.01 14.87 -4.34
N ARG A 97 0.22 15.15 -5.38
CA ARG A 97 -0.33 16.48 -5.67
C ARG A 97 -1.20 17.01 -4.51
N VAL A 98 -2.15 16.20 -4.04
CA VAL A 98 -3.10 16.64 -2.99
C VAL A 98 -2.53 16.60 -1.58
N SER A 99 -1.33 16.01 -1.38
CA SER A 99 -0.65 16.01 -0.09
C SER A 99 0.23 17.25 0.10
N LYS A 100 0.26 17.78 1.33
CA LYS A 100 1.13 18.90 1.73
C LYS A 100 2.45 18.41 2.31
N LYS A 101 2.41 17.50 3.29
CA LYS A 101 3.57 16.99 4.03
C LYS A 101 4.14 15.71 3.45
N GLY A 102 3.30 14.83 2.91
CA GLY A 102 3.80 13.58 2.30
C GLY A 102 2.75 12.54 1.99
N ILE A 103 3.20 11.44 1.38
CA ILE A 103 2.36 10.27 1.10
C ILE A 103 2.97 9.02 1.71
N LEU A 104 2.11 8.15 2.23
CA LEU A 104 2.48 6.82 2.72
C LEU A 104 1.75 5.77 1.90
N VAL A 105 2.50 4.86 1.30
CA VAL A 105 1.95 3.77 0.50
C VAL A 105 2.50 2.44 0.99
N ILE A 106 1.61 1.46 1.16
CA ILE A 106 1.95 0.07 1.47
C ILE A 106 1.45 -0.81 0.33
N GLU A 107 2.37 -1.41 -0.41
CA GLU A 107 2.07 -2.17 -1.62
C GLU A 107 2.97 -3.40 -1.79
N SER A 108 2.60 -4.22 -2.76
CA SER A 108 3.40 -5.36 -3.19
C SER A 108 4.72 -4.89 -3.80
N LYS A 109 5.82 -5.53 -3.39
CA LYS A 109 7.16 -5.22 -3.86
C LYS A 109 7.58 -6.14 -5.00
N ASP A 110 8.17 -5.56 -6.04
CA ASP A 110 8.85 -6.31 -7.09
C ASP A 110 10.25 -6.72 -6.65
N SER A 111 10.61 -7.98 -6.87
CA SER A 111 11.91 -8.53 -6.53
C SER A 111 12.17 -9.84 -7.29
N PHE A 112 13.43 -10.22 -7.42
CA PHE A 112 13.81 -11.50 -8.04
C PHE A 112 13.12 -12.70 -7.35
N LEU A 113 12.99 -12.68 -6.02
CA LEU A 113 12.27 -13.73 -5.30
C LEU A 113 10.80 -13.77 -5.70
N MET A 114 10.16 -12.61 -5.89
CA MET A 114 8.76 -12.55 -6.32
C MET A 114 8.57 -13.07 -7.73
N ASP A 115 9.52 -12.82 -8.65
CA ASP A 115 9.50 -13.42 -9.99
C ASP A 115 9.53 -14.93 -9.95
N LEU A 116 10.37 -15.51 -9.07
CA LEU A 116 10.41 -16.96 -8.84
C LEU A 116 9.09 -17.46 -8.23
N MET A 117 8.53 -16.75 -7.26
CA MET A 117 7.25 -17.10 -6.63
C MET A 117 6.10 -17.14 -7.64
N ILE A 118 6.06 -16.17 -8.55
CA ILE A 118 5.08 -16.11 -9.65
C ILE A 118 5.31 -17.27 -10.63
N LYS A 119 6.57 -17.50 -11.05
CA LYS A 119 6.94 -18.58 -11.97
C LYS A 119 6.53 -19.94 -11.45
N PHE A 120 6.69 -20.18 -10.15
CA PHE A 120 6.30 -21.43 -9.49
C PHE A 120 4.85 -21.45 -8.97
N LYS A 121 4.03 -20.45 -9.32
CA LYS A 121 2.61 -20.33 -8.93
C LYS A 121 2.37 -20.26 -7.42
N PHE A 122 3.33 -19.76 -6.66
CA PHE A 122 3.17 -19.44 -5.23
C PHE A 122 2.61 -18.03 -5.01
N ALA A 123 2.72 -17.17 -6.01
CA ALA A 123 2.10 -15.85 -6.03
C ALA A 123 1.31 -15.66 -7.33
N GLU A 124 0.27 -14.84 -7.27
CA GLU A 124 -0.59 -14.56 -8.41
C GLU A 124 -0.02 -13.39 -9.24
N LYS A 125 -0.20 -13.48 -10.55
CA LYS A 125 0.10 -12.41 -11.49
C LYS A 125 -1.10 -11.49 -11.70
N TYR A 126 -2.30 -12.09 -11.69
CA TYR A 126 -3.59 -11.41 -11.72
C TYR A 126 -4.39 -11.85 -10.48
N GLU A 127 -5.08 -10.93 -9.86
CA GLU A 127 -5.84 -11.18 -8.63
C GLU A 127 -7.25 -11.69 -8.96
N LEU A 128 -7.31 -12.98 -9.33
CA LEU A 128 -8.57 -13.64 -9.71
C LEU A 128 -9.55 -13.75 -8.55
N SER A 129 -9.05 -13.80 -7.32
CA SER A 129 -9.88 -13.90 -6.13
C SER A 129 -10.68 -12.62 -5.86
N ALA A 130 -10.16 -11.47 -6.26
CA ALA A 130 -10.80 -10.17 -6.02
C ALA A 130 -12.12 -10.00 -6.79
N ILE A 131 -12.27 -10.64 -7.94
CA ILE A 131 -13.47 -10.53 -8.78
C ILE A 131 -14.56 -11.58 -8.49
N ASN A 132 -14.26 -12.58 -7.65
CA ASN A 132 -15.18 -13.66 -7.34
C ASN A 132 -16.17 -13.31 -6.21
N THR A 133 -15.97 -12.21 -5.53
CA THR A 133 -16.80 -11.72 -4.44
C THR A 133 -17.36 -10.37 -4.82
N GLU A 134 -18.62 -10.36 -5.29
CA GLU A 134 -19.42 -9.14 -5.28
C GLU A 134 -19.81 -8.90 -3.83
N ASP A 135 -19.38 -7.81 -3.24
CA ASP A 135 -19.86 -7.45 -1.93
C ASP A 135 -21.31 -6.92 -2.01
N GLU A 136 -21.98 -6.80 -0.87
CA GLU A 136 -23.37 -6.31 -0.79
C GLU A 136 -23.56 -4.87 -1.32
N PHE A 137 -22.45 -4.17 -1.62
CA PHE A 137 -22.43 -2.78 -2.11
C PHE A 137 -22.08 -2.68 -3.60
N GLY A 138 -21.87 -3.82 -4.31
CA GLY A 138 -21.50 -3.84 -5.73
C GLY A 138 -20.03 -3.53 -5.99
N ASP A 139 -19.17 -3.74 -5.01
CA ASP A 139 -17.70 -3.68 -5.19
C ASP A 139 -17.23 -4.99 -5.80
N PHE A 140 -16.70 -4.92 -7.00
CA PHE A 140 -16.21 -6.09 -7.72
C PHE A 140 -14.73 -6.40 -7.46
N GLY A 141 -14.00 -5.50 -6.79
CA GLY A 141 -12.61 -5.68 -6.43
C GLY A 141 -11.63 -5.82 -7.59
N GLY A 142 -12.06 -5.75 -8.84
CA GLY A 142 -11.19 -5.77 -10.01
C GLY A 142 -10.67 -4.38 -10.39
N VAL A 143 -10.01 -4.26 -11.55
CA VAL A 143 -9.44 -2.99 -12.01
C VAL A 143 -10.53 -1.92 -12.15
N ASP A 144 -10.29 -0.74 -11.56
CA ASP A 144 -11.24 0.39 -11.53
C ASP A 144 -12.66 -0.04 -11.13
N ASN A 145 -12.77 -0.93 -10.16
CA ASN A 145 -14.02 -1.49 -9.64
C ASN A 145 -14.85 -2.24 -10.70
N THR A 146 -14.20 -2.97 -11.57
CA THR A 146 -14.87 -3.81 -12.59
C THR A 146 -14.73 -5.31 -12.26
N LYS A 147 -15.42 -6.16 -13.05
CA LYS A 147 -15.22 -7.63 -13.00
C LYS A 147 -13.96 -8.11 -13.75
N ILE A 148 -13.07 -7.20 -14.16
CA ILE A 148 -11.81 -7.53 -14.83
C ILE A 148 -10.72 -7.68 -13.76
N PRO A 149 -10.03 -8.84 -13.65
CA PRO A 149 -8.98 -9.02 -12.65
C PRO A 149 -7.87 -7.99 -12.85
N ASN A 150 -7.48 -7.35 -11.77
CA ASN A 150 -6.33 -6.46 -11.80
C ASN A 150 -5.02 -7.25 -11.94
N TYR A 151 -4.10 -6.70 -12.72
CA TYR A 151 -2.71 -7.13 -12.70
C TYR A 151 -2.10 -6.66 -11.38
N VAL A 152 -1.53 -7.58 -10.58
CA VAL A 152 -0.88 -7.21 -9.30
C VAL A 152 0.38 -6.42 -9.61
N TYR A 153 0.22 -5.10 -9.72
CA TYR A 153 1.33 -4.19 -10.01
C TYR A 153 2.28 -4.14 -8.81
N ARG A 154 3.48 -4.65 -8.99
CA ARG A 154 4.52 -4.67 -7.96
C ARG A 154 5.53 -3.57 -8.22
N TRP A 155 5.87 -2.84 -7.18
CA TRP A 155 6.69 -1.64 -7.26
C TRP A 155 8.14 -1.90 -6.91
N THR A 156 9.05 -1.17 -7.55
CA THR A 156 10.46 -1.08 -7.17
C THR A 156 10.80 0.27 -6.57
N GLU A 157 11.80 0.32 -5.70
CA GLU A 157 12.31 1.59 -5.17
C GLU A 157 12.80 2.54 -6.27
N LYS A 158 13.44 1.95 -7.30
CA LYS A 158 13.99 2.71 -8.43
C LYS A 158 12.88 3.39 -9.23
N GLU A 159 11.78 2.69 -9.44
CA GLU A 159 10.61 3.20 -10.14
C GLU A 159 9.97 4.36 -9.39
N ILE A 160 9.71 4.19 -8.08
CA ILE A 160 9.16 5.27 -7.24
C ILE A 160 10.05 6.51 -7.30
N ARG A 161 11.38 6.35 -7.16
CA ARG A 161 12.31 7.48 -7.25
C ARG A 161 12.27 8.17 -8.61
N LYS A 162 12.24 7.41 -9.71
CA LYS A 162 12.13 7.97 -11.06
C LYS A 162 10.83 8.73 -11.25
N LEU A 163 9.71 8.15 -10.82
CA LEU A 163 8.39 8.74 -10.94
C LEU A 163 8.32 10.11 -10.26
N ILE A 164 8.73 10.18 -9.00
CA ILE A 164 8.66 11.42 -8.21
C ILE A 164 9.67 12.46 -8.69
N ASN A 165 10.91 12.06 -8.99
CA ASN A 165 11.91 12.99 -9.51
C ASN A 165 11.56 13.56 -10.89
N SER A 166 10.82 12.80 -11.71
CA SER A 166 10.32 13.30 -13.01
C SER A 166 9.14 14.26 -12.85
N TYR A 167 8.29 14.02 -11.87
CA TYR A 167 7.10 14.83 -11.63
C TYR A 167 7.43 16.17 -10.96
N ASP A 168 8.29 16.14 -9.95
CA ASP A 168 8.74 17.33 -9.22
C ASP A 168 10.27 17.41 -9.17
N PRO A 169 10.92 17.84 -10.25
CA PRO A 169 12.37 17.87 -10.37
C PRO A 169 13.05 18.97 -9.55
N LYS A 170 12.29 19.75 -8.80
CA LYS A 170 12.82 20.89 -8.03
C LYS A 170 13.60 20.47 -6.79
N TYR A 171 13.29 19.27 -6.25
CA TYR A 171 13.80 18.82 -4.97
C TYR A 171 14.55 17.51 -5.05
N ASN A 172 15.52 17.33 -4.16
CA ASN A 172 16.10 16.03 -3.89
C ASN A 172 15.20 15.27 -2.91
N HIS A 173 14.32 14.43 -3.46
CA HIS A 173 13.24 13.81 -2.70
C HIS A 173 13.75 12.82 -1.66
N ILE A 174 13.27 13.00 -0.42
CA ILE A 174 13.51 12.09 0.69
C ILE A 174 12.41 11.02 0.69
N ILE A 175 12.79 9.80 0.33
CA ILE A 175 11.90 8.65 0.27
C ILE A 175 12.42 7.57 1.22
N LYS A 176 11.62 7.26 2.25
CA LYS A 176 11.93 6.25 3.27
C LYS A 176 11.22 4.95 2.94
N PHE A 177 11.94 3.82 2.96
CA PHE A 177 11.39 2.50 2.65
C PHE A 177 11.47 1.59 3.88
N ASN A 178 10.39 0.84 4.14
CA ASN A 178 10.38 -0.30 5.06
C ASN A 178 9.95 -1.56 4.30
N TYR A 179 10.40 -2.72 4.78
CA TYR A 179 10.22 -4.00 4.11
C TYR A 179 9.63 -5.03 5.04
N LYS A 180 8.78 -5.90 4.49
CA LYS A 180 8.17 -7.00 5.23
C LYS A 180 8.05 -8.23 4.33
N PHE A 181 8.36 -9.40 4.90
CA PHE A 181 7.98 -10.67 4.30
C PHE A 181 6.63 -11.11 4.85
N GLU A 182 5.68 -11.32 3.95
CA GLU A 182 4.39 -11.91 4.23
C GLU A 182 4.31 -13.29 3.59
N PHE A 183 4.06 -14.32 4.38
CA PHE A 183 4.11 -15.72 3.93
C PHE A 183 3.00 -16.59 4.52
N GLU A 184 2.01 -15.99 5.15
CA GLU A 184 0.88 -16.71 5.75
C GLU A 184 0.15 -17.61 4.75
N ASN A 185 0.19 -17.26 3.47
CA ASN A 185 -0.45 -18.02 2.40
C ASN A 185 0.35 -19.23 1.91
N ILE A 186 1.67 -19.29 2.14
CA ILE A 186 2.52 -20.37 1.62
C ILE A 186 2.16 -21.73 2.25
N LEU A 187 1.79 -21.73 3.53
CA LEU A 187 1.50 -22.93 4.28
C LEU A 187 0.01 -23.36 4.24
N ARG A 188 -0.85 -22.60 3.56
CA ARG A 188 -2.27 -22.99 3.42
C ARG A 188 -2.46 -24.32 2.69
N LYS A 189 -1.53 -24.70 1.82
CA LYS A 189 -1.58 -25.94 1.02
C LYS A 189 -1.09 -27.19 1.78
N VAL A 190 -0.59 -27.05 3.01
CA VAL A 190 -0.11 -28.20 3.79
C VAL A 190 -1.23 -28.73 4.69
N ASN A 191 -1.74 -29.91 4.38
CA ASN A 191 -2.88 -30.52 5.10
C ASN A 191 -2.50 -31.21 6.40
N ASN A 192 -1.27 -31.72 6.54
CA ASN A 192 -0.82 -32.43 7.75
C ASN A 192 -0.47 -31.40 8.85
N MET A 193 -1.17 -31.45 9.97
CA MET A 193 -1.07 -30.48 11.05
C MET A 193 0.27 -30.53 11.81
N HIS A 194 0.86 -31.72 12.02
CA HIS A 194 2.16 -31.85 12.67
C HIS A 194 3.30 -31.41 11.77
N LEU A 195 3.27 -31.83 10.50
CA LEU A 195 4.23 -31.43 9.49
C LEU A 195 4.15 -29.90 9.26
N LYS A 196 2.95 -29.33 9.24
CA LYS A 196 2.72 -27.90 9.14
C LYS A 196 3.34 -27.10 10.29
N LYS A 197 3.25 -27.59 11.53
CA LYS A 197 3.87 -26.93 12.69
C LYS A 197 5.40 -26.94 12.60
N ILE A 198 6.00 -28.07 12.22
CA ILE A 198 7.46 -28.19 12.08
C ILE A 198 7.97 -27.32 10.92
N LEU A 199 7.33 -27.41 9.75
CA LEU A 199 7.66 -26.58 8.59
C LEU A 199 7.50 -25.09 8.89
N ASN A 200 6.48 -24.72 9.68
CA ASN A 200 6.25 -23.34 10.08
C ASN A 200 7.40 -22.81 10.94
N LEU A 201 7.89 -23.60 11.89
CA LEU A 201 9.01 -23.19 12.75
C LEU A 201 10.29 -22.96 11.95
N PHE A 202 10.65 -23.90 11.07
CA PHE A 202 11.80 -23.78 10.18
C PHE A 202 11.65 -22.60 9.21
N LEU A 203 10.46 -22.44 8.62
CA LEU A 203 10.18 -21.37 7.68
C LEU A 203 10.27 -19.99 8.37
N ILE A 204 9.73 -19.85 9.58
CA ILE A 204 9.82 -18.61 10.36
C ILE A 204 11.28 -18.26 10.66
N LEU A 205 12.08 -19.23 11.09
CA LEU A 205 13.50 -19.02 11.37
C LEU A 205 14.26 -18.63 10.09
N PHE A 206 14.06 -19.40 9.02
CA PHE A 206 14.65 -19.13 7.71
C PHE A 206 14.28 -17.74 7.21
N ILE A 207 13.00 -17.37 7.26
CA ILE A 207 12.52 -16.05 6.80
C ILE A 207 13.08 -14.92 7.67
N LYS A 208 13.22 -15.11 8.98
CA LYS A 208 13.86 -14.11 9.84
C LYS A 208 15.30 -13.84 9.43
N ILE A 209 16.09 -14.90 9.22
CA ILE A 209 17.48 -14.79 8.78
C ILE A 209 17.55 -14.21 7.37
N PHE A 210 16.76 -14.75 6.44
CA PHE A 210 16.71 -14.30 5.06
C PHE A 210 16.29 -12.83 4.95
N SER A 211 15.24 -12.41 5.68
CA SER A 211 14.77 -11.03 5.66
C SER A 211 15.76 -10.04 6.26
N PHE A 212 16.59 -10.47 7.19
CA PHE A 212 17.66 -9.66 7.73
C PHE A 212 18.75 -9.42 6.69
N ILE A 213 19.18 -10.47 5.98
CA ILE A 213 20.25 -10.40 4.97
C ILE A 213 19.73 -9.79 3.65
N PHE A 214 18.56 -10.23 3.20
CA PHE A 214 18.00 -9.91 1.87
C PHE A 214 16.69 -9.12 1.95
N LYS A 215 16.62 -8.12 2.83
CA LYS A 215 15.40 -7.33 3.06
C LYS A 215 14.76 -6.76 1.78
N LYS A 216 15.57 -6.47 0.75
CA LYS A 216 15.08 -5.99 -0.54
C LYS A 216 14.40 -7.06 -1.41
N GLN A 217 14.50 -8.34 -1.04
CA GLN A 217 13.77 -9.45 -1.66
C GLN A 217 12.40 -9.69 -1.02
N SER A 218 11.93 -8.76 -0.17
CA SER A 218 10.58 -8.81 0.42
C SER A 218 9.49 -8.77 -0.63
N ASN A 219 8.31 -9.30 -0.29
CA ASN A 219 7.11 -9.28 -1.14
C ASN A 219 6.15 -8.12 -0.80
N LEU A 220 6.36 -7.49 0.33
CA LEU A 220 5.62 -6.32 0.81
C LEU A 220 6.60 -5.23 1.21
N PHE A 221 6.29 -3.99 0.88
CA PHE A 221 7.04 -2.84 1.36
C PHE A 221 6.12 -1.65 1.60
N SER A 222 6.63 -0.68 2.32
CA SER A 222 6.06 0.66 2.36
C SER A 222 7.06 1.66 1.85
N PHE A 223 6.56 2.73 1.28
CA PHE A 223 7.35 3.92 1.02
C PHE A 223 6.63 5.16 1.55
N PHE A 224 7.40 6.01 2.20
CA PHE A 224 6.96 7.31 2.65
C PHE A 224 7.76 8.38 1.90
N ILE A 225 7.06 9.23 1.15
CA ILE A 225 7.64 10.38 0.46
C ILE A 225 7.44 11.58 1.36
N ASP A 226 8.53 12.05 1.94
CA ASP A 226 8.55 13.18 2.87
C ASP A 226 8.71 14.48 2.08
N LYS A 227 7.60 15.14 1.78
CA LYS A 227 7.61 16.38 0.98
C LYS A 227 8.16 17.56 1.79
N GLU A 228 7.80 17.64 3.06
CA GLU A 228 8.22 18.72 3.94
C GLU A 228 9.74 18.72 4.11
N GLU A 229 10.32 17.56 4.37
CA GLU A 229 11.77 17.42 4.47
C GLU A 229 12.45 17.62 3.12
N SER A 230 11.87 17.10 2.03
CA SER A 230 12.41 17.24 0.66
C SER A 230 12.51 18.71 0.23
N GLN A 231 11.57 19.56 0.63
CA GLN A 231 11.57 20.98 0.27
C GLN A 231 12.77 21.77 0.84
N LYS A 232 13.45 21.23 1.84
CA LYS A 232 14.68 21.80 2.39
C LYS A 232 15.90 21.57 1.48
N PHE A 233 15.80 20.62 0.55
CA PHE A 233 16.90 20.17 -0.32
C PHE A 233 16.59 20.48 -1.79
N LYS A 234 16.62 21.76 -2.16
CA LYS A 234 16.52 22.18 -3.56
C LYS A 234 17.75 21.81 -4.34
N HIS A 235 17.58 21.49 -5.60
CA HIS A 235 18.72 21.31 -6.51
C HIS A 235 19.43 22.64 -6.78
N LYS A 236 20.75 22.57 -7.01
CA LYS A 236 21.59 23.77 -7.21
C LYS A 236 21.29 24.54 -8.51
N TRP A 237 20.56 23.92 -9.45
CA TRP A 237 20.18 24.59 -10.71
C TRP A 237 18.85 25.35 -10.63
N ILE A 238 18.20 25.37 -9.50
CA ILE A 238 17.03 26.18 -9.14
C ILE A 238 17.48 27.28 -8.17
#